data_301668661cb6fdedeba6857d449595db
#
_entry.id   301668661cb6fdedeba6857d449595db
#
_cell.length_a   1.000
_cell.length_b   1.000
_cell.length_c   1.000
_cell.angle_alpha   90.00
_cell.angle_beta   90.00
_cell.angle_gamma   90.00
#
_symmetry.space_group_name_H-M   'P 1'
#
loop_
_entity.id
_entity.type
_entity.pdbx_description
1 polymer ?
#
loop_
_entity_poly.entity_id
_entity_poly.type
_entity_poly.pdbx_seq_one_letter_code
_entity_poly.pdbx_strand_id
1 'polypeptide(L)'
;EILKRGPGFNRAFDADGNPTKAALGFAQSCGVDLKELERFETKDGVWLAHRTTVEGGYLIDDIPQVVDQTLKKIPLPRKMRWGDGDEEFIRPIRWVTVFHGDKLAKGKVFNIDIGNFTYGHRHMGGAKLALSNVNDYSQILKDNYVICDFDERKKTILAEVHKLAGEHNCKPIVSENLLEEVCSLVEWPRAILGTFDESFLTLPEEVIMSTMQDHQKYFPLRDDSGDLKNAFITIANIESRKEDIVRKGNERVITPRLEDAKFFYQQDIKTPLLERYQRLAGVVFERRLGSLLEKSERIAKITQAICTQFNAREEVCRLAAKASRCDLTTDMVREFPGLQGIMGGCYASLKPETAQIEETIRYFYHPRFANDRLPSTTEGQCLSFADKLDTVVGICGIGLKPTGDKDPFALRRAAIGLIRILLEKKIDIDLNHAIEIAAKSYERSQLIPETLAVSSQFIFDRMKGYLADKGVKSSVSRAVFASESLSPLDLSHRIDAIQSFSKLPQAADLIASHKRISNILKKKEEAKLLSKPRKDLLEMPAEIALVEYYEELQQTTNVLYGQKDYQQYLIEIAGCKTHIDRFFDEVKVITDNKEITENRLSIMNEANEVLCRIGDLTHLDLN
;
A
#
# COMPACT_ATOMS: atom_id res chain seq x y z
N GLU A 1 15.92 -18.91 -35.95
CA GLU A 1 16.05 -17.76 -36.86
C GLU A 1 15.79 -16.45 -36.13
N ILE A 2 16.67 -15.47 -36.29
CA ILE A 2 16.48 -14.11 -35.75
C ILE A 2 16.32 -13.15 -36.92
N LEU A 3 15.20 -12.39 -36.96
CA LEU A 3 14.98 -11.34 -37.91
C LEU A 3 15.53 -10.02 -37.36
N LYS A 4 16.61 -9.51 -37.92
CA LYS A 4 17.11 -8.16 -37.63
C LYS A 4 16.42 -7.17 -38.57
N ARG A 5 15.73 -6.20 -38.00
CA ARG A 5 15.03 -5.13 -38.72
C ARG A 5 15.97 -3.91 -38.90
N GLY A 6 16.12 -3.47 -40.13
CA GLY A 6 16.95 -2.34 -40.53
C GLY A 6 16.14 -1.06 -40.80
N PRO A 7 16.69 -0.14 -41.62
CA PRO A 7 16.02 1.10 -42.00
C PRO A 7 14.79 0.83 -42.85
N GLY A 8 13.81 1.73 -42.81
CA GLY A 8 12.65 1.73 -43.72
C GLY A 8 13.08 1.80 -45.18
N PHE A 9 12.42 1.05 -46.04
CA PHE A 9 12.79 0.90 -47.48
C PHE A 9 12.97 2.24 -48.19
N ASN A 10 12.10 3.22 -47.93
CA ASN A 10 12.15 4.59 -48.49
C ASN A 10 13.36 5.40 -47.98
N ARG A 11 14.05 4.97 -46.95
CA ARG A 11 15.28 5.59 -46.43
C ARG A 11 16.52 4.79 -46.79
N ALA A 12 16.32 3.54 -47.19
CA ALA A 12 17.39 2.63 -47.57
C ALA A 12 17.87 2.85 -49.00
N PHE A 13 17.00 3.33 -49.88
CA PHE A 13 17.30 3.62 -51.30
C PHE A 13 16.91 5.07 -51.63
N ASP A 14 17.68 5.70 -52.50
CA ASP A 14 17.39 7.04 -53.05
C ASP A 14 16.33 6.96 -54.18
N ALA A 15 16.00 8.13 -54.77
CA ALA A 15 15.00 8.22 -55.85
C ALA A 15 15.43 7.46 -57.13
N ASP A 16 16.72 7.27 -57.33
CA ASP A 16 17.31 6.56 -58.48
C ASP A 16 17.53 5.06 -58.19
N GLY A 17 17.15 4.58 -56.98
CA GLY A 17 17.29 3.17 -56.58
C GLY A 17 18.66 2.80 -56.06
N ASN A 18 19.55 3.76 -55.80
CA ASN A 18 20.88 3.50 -55.24
C ASN A 18 20.80 3.34 -53.70
N PRO A 19 21.62 2.46 -53.13
CA PRO A 19 21.66 2.27 -51.67
C PRO A 19 22.23 3.48 -50.95
N THR A 20 21.50 3.94 -49.92
CA THR A 20 21.97 5.02 -49.06
C THR A 20 22.99 4.51 -48.03
N LYS A 21 23.65 5.43 -47.33
CA LYS A 21 24.55 5.10 -46.20
C LYS A 21 23.86 4.26 -45.11
N ALA A 22 22.55 4.43 -44.95
CA ALA A 22 21.77 3.66 -43.98
C ALA A 22 21.61 2.19 -44.38
N ALA A 23 21.39 1.90 -45.65
CA ALA A 23 21.32 0.53 -46.17
C ALA A 23 22.68 -0.16 -46.11
N LEU A 24 23.75 0.54 -46.52
CA LEU A 24 25.11 0.02 -46.49
C LEU A 24 25.60 -0.26 -45.05
N GLY A 25 25.29 0.67 -44.11
CA GLY A 25 25.62 0.50 -42.69
C GLY A 25 24.86 -0.69 -42.05
N PHE A 26 23.60 -0.90 -42.45
CA PHE A 26 22.82 -2.04 -41.99
C PHE A 26 23.37 -3.36 -42.53
N ALA A 27 23.68 -3.45 -43.84
CA ALA A 27 24.32 -4.63 -44.44
C ALA A 27 25.64 -4.97 -43.74
N GLN A 28 26.49 -3.97 -43.51
CA GLN A 28 27.75 -4.12 -42.79
C GLN A 28 27.52 -4.60 -41.31
N SER A 29 26.50 -4.08 -40.62
CA SER A 29 26.17 -4.50 -39.27
C SER A 29 25.64 -5.95 -39.20
N CYS A 30 25.11 -6.46 -40.29
CA CYS A 30 24.66 -7.85 -40.44
C CYS A 30 25.77 -8.77 -40.96
N GLY A 31 26.89 -8.21 -41.46
CA GLY A 31 28.00 -8.95 -42.01
C GLY A 31 27.67 -9.60 -43.38
N VAL A 32 26.77 -9.02 -44.17
CA VAL A 32 26.26 -9.56 -45.43
C VAL A 32 26.27 -8.52 -46.54
N ASP A 33 26.19 -8.99 -47.78
CA ASP A 33 26.03 -8.10 -48.93
C ASP A 33 24.62 -7.54 -49.00
N LEU A 34 24.50 -6.33 -49.58
CA LEU A 34 23.20 -5.64 -49.69
C LEU A 34 22.14 -6.48 -50.42
N LYS A 35 22.57 -7.37 -51.33
CA LYS A 35 21.73 -8.27 -52.10
C LYS A 35 21.12 -9.40 -51.26
N GLU A 36 21.67 -9.67 -50.09
CA GLU A 36 21.21 -10.71 -49.17
C GLU A 36 20.18 -10.17 -48.16
N LEU A 37 19.94 -8.85 -48.20
CA LEU A 37 18.90 -8.24 -47.39
C LEU A 37 17.53 -8.45 -48.03
N GLU A 38 16.55 -8.82 -47.22
CA GLU A 38 15.16 -9.03 -47.66
C GLU A 38 14.28 -7.83 -47.32
N ARG A 39 13.14 -7.73 -48.04
CA ARG A 39 12.08 -6.78 -47.71
C ARG A 39 11.14 -7.40 -46.71
N PHE A 40 10.91 -6.67 -45.62
CA PHE A 40 9.98 -7.08 -44.59
C PHE A 40 8.82 -6.10 -44.49
N GLU A 41 7.62 -6.56 -44.83
CA GLU A 41 6.41 -5.76 -44.80
C GLU A 41 5.71 -5.86 -43.46
N THR A 42 5.32 -4.72 -42.91
CA THR A 42 4.51 -4.59 -41.70
C THR A 42 3.35 -3.65 -41.96
N LYS A 43 2.39 -3.60 -41.03
CA LYS A 43 1.27 -2.63 -41.10
C LYS A 43 1.76 -1.17 -41.14
N ASP A 44 2.96 -0.89 -40.65
CA ASP A 44 3.56 0.44 -40.56
C ASP A 44 4.52 0.77 -41.72
N GLY A 45 4.68 -0.13 -42.70
CA GLY A 45 5.51 0.08 -43.89
C GLY A 45 6.47 -1.07 -44.19
N VAL A 46 7.31 -0.82 -45.24
CA VAL A 46 8.32 -1.80 -45.73
C VAL A 46 9.70 -1.44 -45.18
N TRP A 47 10.41 -2.44 -44.69
CA TRP A 47 11.72 -2.31 -44.04
C TRP A 47 12.72 -3.23 -44.72
N LEU A 48 14.02 -2.86 -44.66
CA LEU A 48 15.06 -3.83 -44.91
C LEU A 48 15.19 -4.77 -43.68
N ALA A 49 15.43 -6.04 -43.92
CA ALA A 49 15.63 -7.03 -42.88
C ALA A 49 16.66 -8.05 -43.31
N HIS A 50 17.25 -8.70 -42.33
CA HIS A 50 18.14 -9.85 -42.55
C HIS A 50 17.76 -10.98 -41.59
N ARG A 51 17.57 -12.18 -42.14
CA ARG A 51 17.35 -13.40 -41.35
C ARG A 51 18.69 -14.10 -41.13
N THR A 52 19.02 -14.20 -39.86
CA THR A 52 20.23 -14.93 -39.46
C THR A 52 19.80 -16.19 -38.71
N THR A 53 20.31 -17.33 -39.12
CA THR A 53 20.20 -18.52 -38.31
C THR A 53 21.33 -18.51 -37.31
N VAL A 54 21.00 -18.33 -36.06
CA VAL A 54 21.96 -18.49 -34.96
C VAL A 54 21.84 -19.94 -34.50
N GLU A 55 22.94 -20.68 -34.52
CA GLU A 55 22.96 -22.01 -33.90
C GLU A 55 22.60 -21.86 -32.43
N GLY A 56 21.58 -22.58 -31.99
CA GLY A 56 21.20 -22.61 -30.59
C GLY A 56 22.28 -23.27 -29.75
N GLY A 57 22.71 -22.60 -28.69
CA GLY A 57 23.58 -23.22 -27.69
C GLY A 57 22.80 -24.19 -26.79
N TYR A 58 23.50 -25.03 -26.07
CA TYR A 58 22.88 -25.85 -25.03
C TYR A 58 22.63 -24.97 -23.77
N LEU A 59 21.42 -25.01 -23.25
CA LEU A 59 21.03 -24.26 -22.06
C LEU A 59 22.01 -24.47 -20.89
N ILE A 60 22.55 -25.67 -20.74
CA ILE A 60 23.48 -26.02 -19.66
C ILE A 60 24.77 -25.19 -19.70
N ASP A 61 25.19 -24.73 -20.87
CA ASP A 61 26.42 -23.95 -21.04
C ASP A 61 26.17 -22.47 -20.69
N ASP A 62 24.94 -22.00 -20.88
CA ASP A 62 24.54 -20.62 -20.62
C ASP A 62 24.06 -20.39 -19.17
N ILE A 63 23.49 -21.41 -18.50
CA ILE A 63 22.94 -21.32 -17.14
C ILE A 63 23.90 -20.65 -16.14
N PRO A 64 25.19 -20.98 -16.06
CA PRO A 64 26.09 -20.36 -15.09
C PRO A 64 26.16 -18.85 -15.22
N GLN A 65 26.23 -18.34 -16.44
CA GLN A 65 26.27 -16.91 -16.72
C GLN A 65 24.93 -16.24 -16.38
N VAL A 66 23.81 -16.88 -16.73
CA VAL A 66 22.47 -16.37 -16.42
C VAL A 66 22.27 -16.27 -14.92
N VAL A 67 22.66 -17.30 -14.16
CA VAL A 67 22.56 -17.33 -12.70
C VAL A 67 23.42 -16.24 -12.09
N ASP A 68 24.69 -16.10 -12.49
CA ASP A 68 25.61 -15.09 -11.98
C ASP A 68 25.07 -13.68 -12.21
N GLN A 69 24.63 -13.36 -13.43
CA GLN A 69 24.05 -12.06 -13.76
C GLN A 69 22.74 -11.79 -13.01
N THR A 70 21.91 -12.80 -12.81
CA THR A 70 20.63 -12.65 -12.10
C THR A 70 20.85 -12.37 -10.63
N LEU A 71 21.72 -13.12 -9.97
CA LEU A 71 22.04 -12.93 -8.55
C LEU A 71 22.65 -11.55 -8.30
N LYS A 72 23.51 -11.05 -9.19
CA LYS A 72 24.10 -9.69 -9.10
C LYS A 72 23.06 -8.57 -9.25
N LYS A 73 21.94 -8.82 -9.96
CA LYS A 73 20.87 -7.83 -10.19
C LYS A 73 19.78 -7.84 -9.11
N ILE A 74 19.76 -8.83 -8.19
CA ILE A 74 18.79 -8.84 -7.09
C ILE A 74 18.94 -7.55 -6.26
N PRO A 75 17.86 -6.76 -6.07
CA PRO A 75 17.88 -5.55 -5.26
C PRO A 75 17.99 -5.89 -3.78
N LEU A 76 19.20 -5.86 -3.24
CA LEU A 76 19.49 -6.18 -1.84
C LEU A 76 19.79 -4.92 -1.06
N PRO A 77 19.19 -4.69 0.13
CA PRO A 77 19.37 -3.47 0.91
C PRO A 77 20.80 -3.34 1.46
N ARG A 78 21.46 -4.46 1.75
CA ARG A 78 22.86 -4.53 2.18
C ARG A 78 23.52 -5.73 1.55
N LYS A 79 24.75 -5.53 1.07
CA LYS A 79 25.62 -6.58 0.55
C LYS A 79 26.92 -6.59 1.36
N MET A 80 27.58 -7.73 1.42
CA MET A 80 28.89 -7.90 2.04
C MET A 80 29.83 -8.60 1.09
N ARG A 81 31.10 -8.22 1.11
CA ARG A 81 32.20 -8.94 0.48
C ARG A 81 32.71 -10.05 1.41
N TRP A 82 33.34 -11.05 0.84
CA TRP A 82 33.98 -12.11 1.62
C TRP A 82 35.28 -12.56 0.97
N GLY A 83 36.18 -13.12 1.77
CA GLY A 83 37.49 -13.53 1.34
C GLY A 83 38.33 -12.36 0.81
N ASP A 84 39.08 -12.60 -0.23
CA ASP A 84 39.96 -11.67 -0.94
C ASP A 84 39.37 -11.18 -2.29
N GLY A 85 38.15 -11.61 -2.61
CA GLY A 85 37.43 -11.25 -3.84
C GLY A 85 36.62 -9.98 -3.76
N ASP A 86 36.15 -9.49 -4.92
CA ASP A 86 35.30 -8.30 -5.04
C ASP A 86 33.80 -8.62 -5.14
N GLU A 87 33.44 -9.86 -5.12
CA GLU A 87 32.04 -10.29 -5.23
C GLU A 87 31.24 -9.93 -3.96
N GLU A 88 30.01 -9.46 -4.17
CA GLU A 88 29.14 -9.00 -3.09
C GLU A 88 27.79 -9.71 -3.11
N PHE A 89 27.36 -10.23 -1.97
CA PHE A 89 26.01 -10.80 -1.77
C PHE A 89 25.54 -10.64 -0.32
N ILE A 90 24.34 -11.15 0.03
CA ILE A 90 23.79 -11.07 1.41
C ILE A 90 24.69 -11.81 2.41
N ARG A 91 25.17 -12.99 2.01
CA ARG A 91 26.04 -13.86 2.82
C ARG A 91 27.12 -14.47 1.94
N PRO A 92 28.27 -14.87 2.49
CA PRO A 92 29.31 -15.55 1.75
C PRO A 92 28.81 -16.85 1.11
N ILE A 93 29.00 -16.97 -0.19
CA ILE A 93 28.75 -18.20 -0.93
C ILE A 93 30.04 -19.00 -0.92
N ARG A 94 29.98 -20.30 -0.56
CA ARG A 94 31.15 -21.17 -0.43
C ARG A 94 31.22 -22.25 -1.46
N TRP A 95 30.08 -22.68 -2.00
CA TRP A 95 29.99 -23.65 -3.08
C TRP A 95 28.76 -23.34 -3.93
N VAL A 96 28.82 -23.78 -5.17
CA VAL A 96 27.74 -23.65 -6.14
C VAL A 96 27.58 -24.97 -6.85
N THR A 97 26.35 -25.42 -6.99
CA THR A 97 25.98 -26.62 -7.72
C THR A 97 24.87 -26.27 -8.71
N VAL A 98 25.08 -26.59 -9.99
CA VAL A 98 24.11 -26.30 -11.05
C VAL A 98 23.93 -27.54 -11.90
N PHE A 99 22.73 -28.11 -11.87
CA PHE A 99 22.34 -29.26 -12.70
C PHE A 99 21.22 -28.87 -13.67
N HIS A 100 21.26 -29.51 -14.84
CA HIS A 100 20.14 -29.55 -15.76
C HIS A 100 19.83 -31.03 -16.07
N GLY A 101 18.81 -31.60 -15.40
CA GLY A 101 18.58 -33.02 -15.33
C GLY A 101 19.72 -33.72 -14.58
N ASP A 102 20.38 -34.66 -15.26
CA ASP A 102 21.54 -35.42 -14.78
C ASP A 102 22.89 -34.77 -15.12
N LYS A 103 22.90 -33.70 -15.90
CA LYS A 103 24.12 -33.03 -16.36
C LYS A 103 24.53 -31.90 -15.44
N LEU A 104 25.78 -31.94 -15.00
CA LEU A 104 26.40 -30.85 -14.25
C LEU A 104 26.85 -29.73 -15.20
N ALA A 105 26.48 -28.50 -14.95
CA ALA A 105 26.99 -27.35 -15.68
C ALA A 105 28.48 -27.11 -15.37
N LYS A 106 29.21 -26.58 -16.34
CA LYS A 106 30.61 -26.19 -16.19
C LYS A 106 30.72 -24.69 -16.20
N GLY A 107 31.47 -24.11 -15.26
CA GLY A 107 31.65 -22.67 -15.18
C GLY A 107 31.78 -22.18 -13.76
N LYS A 108 31.58 -20.87 -13.58
CA LYS A 108 31.67 -20.16 -12.29
C LYS A 108 30.45 -19.31 -12.05
N VAL A 109 30.08 -19.19 -10.77
CA VAL A 109 29.11 -18.22 -10.27
C VAL A 109 29.74 -17.52 -9.07
N PHE A 110 29.74 -16.18 -9.02
CA PHE A 110 30.49 -15.38 -8.04
C PHE A 110 31.97 -15.81 -7.93
N ASN A 111 32.60 -16.10 -9.04
CA ASN A 111 33.96 -16.59 -9.15
C ASN A 111 34.24 -17.95 -8.46
N ILE A 112 33.19 -18.68 -8.06
CA ILE A 112 33.27 -20.00 -7.44
C ILE A 112 33.01 -21.07 -8.52
N ASP A 113 33.90 -22.06 -8.61
CA ASP A 113 33.73 -23.17 -9.54
C ASP A 113 32.48 -23.99 -9.18
N ILE A 114 31.68 -24.32 -10.19
CA ILE A 114 30.51 -25.21 -10.05
C ILE A 114 31.01 -26.61 -9.77
N GLY A 115 30.53 -27.20 -8.67
CA GLY A 115 30.86 -28.55 -8.25
C GLY A 115 29.63 -29.44 -8.15
N ASN A 116 29.87 -30.75 -8.13
CA ASN A 116 28.84 -31.79 -7.96
C ASN A 116 28.69 -32.21 -6.50
N PHE A 117 28.73 -31.26 -5.58
CA PHE A 117 28.67 -31.56 -4.15
C PHE A 117 27.92 -30.48 -3.36
N THR A 118 27.39 -30.89 -2.21
CA THR A 118 26.81 -30.03 -1.19
C THR A 118 27.31 -30.44 0.20
N TYR A 119 26.79 -29.76 1.24
CA TYR A 119 27.07 -30.11 2.63
C TYR A 119 25.76 -30.31 3.37
N GLY A 120 25.74 -31.24 4.31
CA GLY A 120 24.68 -31.39 5.29
C GLY A 120 24.80 -30.39 6.45
N HIS A 121 24.04 -30.64 7.49
CA HIS A 121 24.06 -29.84 8.70
C HIS A 121 25.46 -29.79 9.33
N ARG A 122 25.91 -28.59 9.68
CA ARG A 122 27.30 -28.32 10.09
C ARG A 122 27.80 -29.21 11.24
N HIS A 123 26.93 -29.55 12.18
CA HIS A 123 27.28 -30.29 13.40
C HIS A 123 26.82 -31.76 13.38
N MET A 124 25.84 -32.11 12.57
CA MET A 124 25.24 -33.45 12.54
C MET A 124 25.50 -34.20 11.23
N GLY A 125 25.51 -33.50 10.09
CA GLY A 125 25.70 -34.09 8.79
C GLY A 125 27.15 -34.09 8.27
N GLY A 126 27.91 -33.11 8.52
CA GLY A 126 29.37 -32.90 8.48
C GLY A 126 30.19 -33.19 7.22
N ALA A 127 29.86 -34.13 6.38
CA ALA A 127 30.67 -34.52 5.26
C ALA A 127 30.29 -33.82 3.96
N LYS A 128 31.27 -33.70 3.04
CA LYS A 128 31.02 -33.28 1.66
C LYS A 128 30.22 -34.37 0.96
N LEU A 129 29.00 -34.03 0.52
CA LEU A 129 28.02 -34.95 -0.07
C LEU A 129 28.08 -34.83 -1.58
N ALA A 130 28.37 -35.93 -2.27
CA ALA A 130 28.37 -35.97 -3.71
C ALA A 130 26.93 -35.99 -4.25
N LEU A 131 26.68 -35.24 -5.32
CA LEU A 131 25.41 -35.17 -6.03
C LEU A 131 25.62 -35.76 -7.44
N SER A 132 24.81 -36.74 -7.82
CA SER A 132 24.80 -37.32 -9.15
C SER A 132 23.59 -36.93 -9.98
N ASN A 133 22.49 -36.55 -9.32
CA ASN A 133 21.25 -36.15 -9.95
C ASN A 133 20.55 -35.08 -9.12
N VAL A 134 19.86 -34.12 -9.75
CA VAL A 134 19.11 -33.07 -9.08
C VAL A 134 17.96 -33.61 -8.23
N ASN A 135 17.35 -34.72 -8.63
CA ASN A 135 16.23 -35.33 -7.92
C ASN A 135 16.61 -35.89 -6.53
N ASP A 136 17.88 -36.23 -6.35
CA ASP A 136 18.37 -36.78 -5.07
C ASP A 136 18.70 -35.67 -4.05
N TYR A 137 18.76 -34.40 -4.47
CA TYR A 137 19.25 -33.29 -3.67
C TYR A 137 18.51 -33.14 -2.34
N SER A 138 17.18 -33.09 -2.39
CA SER A 138 16.35 -32.88 -1.19
C SER A 138 16.47 -34.07 -0.21
N GLN A 139 16.51 -35.30 -0.71
CA GLN A 139 16.63 -36.47 0.15
C GLN A 139 18.02 -36.60 0.76
N ILE A 140 19.08 -36.37 -0.03
CA ILE A 140 20.45 -36.35 0.47
C ILE A 140 20.64 -35.33 1.58
N LEU A 141 20.07 -34.11 1.44
CA LEU A 141 20.11 -33.11 2.48
C LEU A 141 19.31 -33.52 3.71
N LYS A 142 18.13 -34.10 3.54
CA LYS A 142 17.28 -34.54 4.67
C LYS A 142 17.94 -35.68 5.46
N ASP A 143 18.58 -36.61 4.82
CA ASP A 143 19.36 -37.71 5.43
C ASP A 143 20.60 -37.17 6.19
N ASN A 144 21.00 -35.93 5.88
CA ASN A 144 22.09 -35.21 6.50
C ASN A 144 21.64 -34.00 7.31
N TYR A 145 20.42 -34.06 7.88
CA TYR A 145 19.86 -33.11 8.82
C TYR A 145 19.67 -31.69 8.26
N VAL A 146 19.22 -31.58 7.00
CA VAL A 146 18.82 -30.30 6.38
C VAL A 146 17.50 -30.47 5.65
N ILE A 147 16.46 -29.82 6.11
CA ILE A 147 15.18 -29.69 5.41
C ILE A 147 15.31 -28.49 4.49
N CYS A 148 15.59 -28.69 3.21
CA CYS A 148 15.81 -27.59 2.25
C CYS A 148 14.52 -26.90 1.81
N ASP A 149 13.39 -27.62 1.77
CA ASP A 149 12.09 -27.05 1.45
C ASP A 149 11.59 -26.18 2.59
N PHE A 150 11.29 -24.92 2.28
CA PHE A 150 10.87 -23.92 3.28
C PHE A 150 9.51 -24.26 3.89
N ASP A 151 8.55 -24.68 3.07
CA ASP A 151 7.19 -24.98 3.52
C ASP A 151 7.14 -26.27 4.33
N GLU A 152 7.93 -27.28 3.97
CA GLU A 152 8.08 -28.50 4.76
C GLU A 152 8.69 -28.19 6.12
N ARG A 153 9.75 -27.36 6.15
CA ARG A 153 10.41 -26.96 7.39
C ARG A 153 9.48 -26.14 8.29
N LYS A 154 8.71 -25.19 7.72
CA LYS A 154 7.70 -24.40 8.40
C LYS A 154 6.61 -25.28 9.03
N LYS A 155 6.09 -26.25 8.28
CA LYS A 155 5.12 -27.25 8.80
C LYS A 155 5.70 -28.08 9.95
N THR A 156 6.96 -28.48 9.82
CA THR A 156 7.66 -29.25 10.87
C THR A 156 7.77 -28.45 12.15
N ILE A 157 8.20 -27.19 12.08
CA ILE A 157 8.28 -26.27 13.25
C ILE A 157 6.91 -26.15 13.90
N LEU A 158 5.87 -25.85 13.12
CA LEU A 158 4.52 -25.64 13.63
C LEU A 158 3.98 -26.90 14.32
N ALA A 159 4.19 -28.07 13.72
CA ALA A 159 3.77 -29.33 14.29
C ALA A 159 4.49 -29.64 15.62
N GLU A 160 5.80 -29.43 15.71
CA GLU A 160 6.57 -29.64 16.93
C GLU A 160 6.16 -28.64 18.04
N VAL A 161 5.97 -27.37 17.68
CA VAL A 161 5.53 -26.34 18.64
C VAL A 161 4.15 -26.67 19.22
N HIS A 162 3.18 -27.03 18.39
CA HIS A 162 1.84 -27.42 18.88
C HIS A 162 1.85 -28.71 19.67
N LYS A 163 2.64 -29.70 19.26
CA LYS A 163 2.78 -30.96 19.99
C LYS A 163 3.32 -30.72 21.40
N LEU A 164 4.45 -30.01 21.49
CA LEU A 164 5.11 -29.74 22.77
C LEU A 164 4.25 -28.86 23.68
N ALA A 165 3.57 -27.84 23.15
CA ALA A 165 2.62 -27.03 23.91
C ALA A 165 1.47 -27.88 24.45
N GLY A 166 0.89 -28.78 23.63
CA GLY A 166 -0.19 -29.67 24.02
C GLY A 166 0.21 -30.66 25.13
N GLU A 167 1.42 -31.19 25.11
CA GLU A 167 2.00 -32.05 26.16
C GLU A 167 2.05 -31.34 27.52
N HIS A 168 2.05 -29.99 27.53
CA HIS A 168 2.08 -29.17 28.72
C HIS A 168 0.77 -28.43 29.02
N ASN A 169 -0.34 -28.83 28.38
CA ASN A 169 -1.67 -28.20 28.48
C ASN A 169 -1.61 -26.68 28.21
N CYS A 170 -0.91 -26.30 27.16
CA CYS A 170 -0.73 -24.91 26.73
C CYS A 170 -1.03 -24.73 25.24
N LYS A 171 -1.30 -23.48 24.86
CA LYS A 171 -1.48 -23.04 23.48
C LYS A 171 -0.37 -22.07 23.10
N PRO A 172 0.37 -22.32 22.01
CA PRO A 172 1.44 -21.42 21.59
C PRO A 172 0.88 -20.18 20.90
N ILE A 173 1.50 -19.02 21.12
CA ILE A 173 1.22 -17.78 20.41
C ILE A 173 2.16 -17.72 19.21
N VAL A 174 1.64 -18.05 18.03
CA VAL A 174 2.39 -18.11 16.78
C VAL A 174 1.88 -17.01 15.83
N SER A 175 2.74 -16.04 15.52
CA SER A 175 2.51 -15.12 14.41
C SER A 175 3.21 -15.66 13.16
N GLU A 176 2.63 -15.39 11.99
CA GLU A 176 3.18 -15.83 10.70
C GLU A 176 4.60 -15.30 10.50
N ASN A 177 4.81 -14.01 10.80
CA ASN A 177 6.12 -13.36 10.67
C ASN A 177 7.20 -14.02 11.55
N LEU A 178 6.86 -14.32 12.80
CA LEU A 178 7.80 -15.00 13.72
C LEU A 178 8.13 -16.41 13.22
N LEU A 179 7.11 -17.14 12.75
CA LEU A 179 7.30 -18.50 12.22
C LEU A 179 8.19 -18.51 10.97
N GLU A 180 8.00 -17.56 10.05
CA GLU A 180 8.85 -17.42 8.87
C GLU A 180 10.27 -17.01 9.20
N GLU A 181 10.43 -16.10 10.17
CA GLU A 181 11.75 -15.70 10.65
C GLU A 181 12.49 -16.87 11.29
N VAL A 182 11.85 -17.60 12.21
CA VAL A 182 12.43 -18.80 12.86
C VAL A 182 12.75 -19.87 11.81
N CYS A 183 11.85 -20.12 10.86
CA CYS A 183 12.08 -21.06 9.77
C CYS A 183 13.32 -20.69 8.93
N SER A 184 13.60 -19.38 8.76
CA SER A 184 14.78 -18.91 8.05
C SER A 184 16.09 -19.05 8.83
N LEU A 185 16.02 -19.23 10.15
CA LEU A 185 17.18 -19.33 11.03
C LEU A 185 17.67 -20.78 11.25
N VAL A 186 16.85 -21.78 10.93
CA VAL A 186 17.14 -23.19 11.22
C VAL A 186 17.08 -24.04 9.96
N GLU A 187 17.85 -25.13 9.93
CA GLU A 187 17.86 -26.14 8.85
C GLU A 187 17.24 -27.46 9.33
N TRP A 188 17.38 -27.78 10.62
CA TRP A 188 16.84 -28.97 11.28
C TRP A 188 16.17 -28.56 12.60
N PRO A 189 14.89 -28.17 12.55
CA PRO A 189 14.20 -27.66 13.72
C PRO A 189 13.95 -28.72 14.79
N ARG A 190 14.12 -28.31 16.08
CA ARG A 190 13.72 -29.06 17.25
C ARG A 190 13.14 -28.11 18.29
N ALA A 191 11.89 -28.35 18.67
CA ALA A 191 11.21 -27.55 19.67
C ALA A 191 11.69 -27.94 21.08
N ILE A 192 12.01 -26.94 21.88
CA ILE A 192 12.45 -27.10 23.27
C ILE A 192 11.62 -26.18 24.15
N LEU A 193 11.01 -26.71 25.19
CA LEU A 193 10.30 -25.95 26.20
C LEU A 193 11.29 -25.34 27.21
N GLY A 194 11.19 -24.05 27.45
CA GLY A 194 11.89 -23.32 28.51
C GLY A 194 10.91 -22.60 29.42
N THR A 195 11.39 -22.23 30.60
CA THR A 195 10.63 -21.49 31.62
C THR A 195 11.41 -20.28 32.12
N PHE A 196 10.69 -19.34 32.72
CA PHE A 196 11.28 -18.21 33.43
C PHE A 196 10.57 -17.97 34.76
N ASP A 197 11.13 -17.13 35.62
CA ASP A 197 10.59 -16.87 36.94
C ASP A 197 9.19 -16.23 36.85
N GLU A 198 8.24 -16.82 37.60
CA GLU A 198 6.83 -16.39 37.60
C GLU A 198 6.65 -14.91 38.01
N SER A 199 7.60 -14.37 38.82
CA SER A 199 7.56 -12.96 39.24
C SER A 199 7.58 -11.96 38.07
N PHE A 200 8.03 -12.38 36.88
CA PHE A 200 8.00 -11.52 35.68
C PHE A 200 6.61 -11.39 35.07
N LEU A 201 5.64 -12.27 35.39
CA LEU A 201 4.26 -12.15 34.97
C LEU A 201 3.53 -10.91 35.54
N THR A 202 4.18 -10.21 36.50
CA THR A 202 3.70 -8.89 36.98
C THR A 202 3.94 -7.75 35.98
N LEU A 203 4.76 -7.96 34.96
CA LEU A 203 4.94 -7.02 33.84
C LEU A 203 3.74 -7.05 32.91
N PRO A 204 3.48 -5.94 32.15
CA PRO A 204 2.52 -5.97 31.06
C PRO A 204 2.84 -7.12 30.09
N GLU A 205 1.81 -7.84 29.69
CA GLU A 205 1.96 -9.02 28.83
C GLU A 205 2.73 -8.71 27.55
N GLU A 206 2.46 -7.55 26.95
CA GLU A 206 3.08 -7.14 25.69
C GLU A 206 4.60 -6.93 25.83
N VAL A 207 5.07 -6.56 27.02
CA VAL A 207 6.51 -6.43 27.31
C VAL A 207 7.17 -7.81 27.33
N ILE A 208 6.53 -8.78 27.98
CA ILE A 208 7.02 -10.16 28.04
C ILE A 208 7.01 -10.78 26.64
N MET A 209 5.91 -10.58 25.90
CA MET A 209 5.78 -11.06 24.53
C MET A 209 6.83 -10.46 23.60
N SER A 210 7.05 -9.14 23.63
CA SER A 210 8.08 -8.48 22.81
C SER A 210 9.48 -8.99 23.17
N THR A 211 9.78 -9.17 24.46
CA THR A 211 11.05 -9.75 24.92
C THR A 211 11.28 -11.14 24.33
N MET A 212 10.26 -11.99 24.33
CA MET A 212 10.35 -13.34 23.81
C MET A 212 10.39 -13.38 22.28
N GLN A 213 9.47 -12.69 21.60
CA GLN A 213 9.27 -12.80 20.15
C GLN A 213 10.27 -11.96 19.36
N ASP A 214 10.43 -10.67 19.72
CA ASP A 214 11.23 -9.74 18.92
C ASP A 214 12.74 -9.93 19.16
N HIS A 215 13.13 -10.22 20.40
CA HIS A 215 14.54 -10.32 20.78
C HIS A 215 15.09 -11.74 20.73
N GLN A 216 14.31 -12.73 21.17
CA GLN A 216 14.78 -14.11 21.31
C GLN A 216 14.20 -15.08 20.29
N LYS A 217 13.17 -14.69 19.53
CA LYS A 217 12.47 -15.53 18.56
C LYS A 217 11.81 -16.76 19.18
N TYR A 218 11.31 -16.63 20.41
CA TYR A 218 10.60 -17.67 21.14
C TYR A 218 9.09 -17.56 20.91
N PHE A 219 8.39 -18.68 21.02
CA PHE A 219 6.94 -18.78 20.99
C PHE A 219 6.38 -18.77 22.42
N PRO A 220 5.72 -17.69 22.87
CA PRO A 220 5.08 -17.61 24.17
C PRO A 220 3.93 -18.61 24.28
N LEU A 221 3.61 -19.03 25.49
CA LEU A 221 2.55 -19.98 25.77
C LEU A 221 1.44 -19.36 26.62
N ARG A 222 0.18 -19.75 26.30
CA ARG A 222 -1.00 -19.46 27.11
C ARG A 222 -1.57 -20.74 27.69
N ASP A 223 -2.20 -20.63 28.85
CA ASP A 223 -3.02 -21.71 29.40
C ASP A 223 -4.41 -21.77 28.75
N ASP A 224 -5.25 -22.71 29.20
CA ASP A 224 -6.61 -22.87 28.70
C ASP A 224 -7.54 -21.70 29.08
N SER A 225 -7.22 -20.93 30.11
CA SER A 225 -7.94 -19.71 30.49
C SER A 225 -7.59 -18.53 29.58
N GLY A 226 -6.52 -18.65 28.78
CA GLY A 226 -6.03 -17.61 27.91
C GLY A 226 -4.96 -16.71 28.55
N ASP A 227 -4.52 -17.00 29.78
CA ASP A 227 -3.50 -16.24 30.47
C ASP A 227 -2.09 -16.65 30.02
N LEU A 228 -1.16 -15.67 29.98
CA LEU A 228 0.23 -15.91 29.62
C LEU A 228 0.90 -16.78 30.69
N LYS A 229 1.60 -17.83 30.26
CA LYS A 229 2.39 -18.70 31.14
C LYS A 229 3.83 -18.21 31.21
N ASN A 230 4.48 -18.52 32.34
CA ASN A 230 5.92 -18.34 32.50
C ASN A 230 6.74 -19.40 31.74
N ALA A 231 6.33 -19.68 30.51
CA ALA A 231 6.93 -20.70 29.68
C ALA A 231 6.95 -20.26 28.21
N PHE A 232 7.91 -20.76 27.46
CA PHE A 232 8.09 -20.49 26.05
C PHE A 232 8.60 -21.72 25.29
N ILE A 233 8.41 -21.77 24.00
CA ILE A 233 9.06 -22.74 23.13
C ILE A 233 10.08 -22.02 22.27
N THR A 234 11.30 -22.54 22.24
CA THR A 234 12.36 -22.15 21.31
C THR A 234 12.62 -23.24 20.30
N ILE A 235 13.11 -22.86 19.11
CA ILE A 235 13.50 -23.81 18.07
C ILE A 235 15.03 -23.86 18.00
N ALA A 236 15.57 -24.98 18.43
CA ALA A 236 16.99 -25.26 18.24
C ALA A 236 17.26 -25.78 16.82
N ASN A 237 18.41 -25.42 16.25
CA ASN A 237 18.89 -25.94 14.97
C ASN A 237 19.78 -27.18 15.17
N ILE A 238 19.43 -28.03 16.13
CA ILE A 238 20.22 -29.24 16.43
C ILE A 238 19.39 -30.24 17.23
N GLU A 239 19.55 -31.49 16.93
CA GLU A 239 19.06 -32.60 17.75
C GLU A 239 20.12 -32.93 18.83
N SER A 240 20.00 -32.27 19.96
CA SER A 240 20.99 -32.38 21.05
C SER A 240 20.81 -33.65 21.86
N ARG A 241 21.91 -34.36 22.14
CA ARG A 241 21.93 -35.47 23.09
C ARG A 241 21.73 -35.01 24.54
N LYS A 242 21.85 -33.71 24.80
CA LYS A 242 21.73 -33.07 26.11
C LYS A 242 20.79 -31.85 26.01
N GLU A 243 19.51 -32.13 25.76
CA GLU A 243 18.49 -31.10 25.57
C GLU A 243 18.38 -30.16 26.79
N ASP A 244 18.55 -30.69 28.03
CA ASP A 244 18.57 -29.89 29.24
C ASP A 244 19.61 -28.77 29.25
N ILE A 245 20.75 -28.96 28.59
CA ILE A 245 21.79 -27.92 28.49
C ILE A 245 21.33 -26.83 27.56
N VAL A 246 20.70 -27.19 26.44
CA VAL A 246 20.16 -26.22 25.48
C VAL A 246 19.03 -25.45 26.13
N ARG A 247 18.09 -26.10 26.81
CA ARG A 247 17.00 -25.49 27.58
C ARG A 247 17.52 -24.47 28.58
N LYS A 248 18.41 -24.88 29.47
CA LYS A 248 19.03 -24.00 30.50
C LYS A 248 19.78 -22.83 29.85
N GLY A 249 20.39 -23.03 28.70
CA GLY A 249 21.04 -21.97 27.93
C GLY A 249 20.06 -20.89 27.50
N ASN A 250 18.90 -21.27 26.97
CA ASN A 250 17.85 -20.34 26.56
C ASN A 250 17.18 -19.64 27.73
N GLU A 251 16.88 -20.38 28.82
CA GLU A 251 16.36 -19.81 30.08
C GLU A 251 17.30 -18.76 30.67
N ARG A 252 18.62 -19.02 30.62
CA ARG A 252 19.65 -18.08 31.09
C ARG A 252 19.74 -16.82 30.21
N VAL A 253 19.42 -16.88 28.93
CA VAL A 253 19.48 -15.71 28.04
C VAL A 253 18.28 -14.80 28.20
N ILE A 254 17.07 -15.36 28.45
CA ILE A 254 15.87 -14.54 28.59
C ILE A 254 15.80 -13.81 29.93
N THR A 255 16.32 -14.42 31.02
CA THR A 255 16.23 -13.88 32.38
C THR A 255 16.77 -12.44 32.49
N PRO A 256 18.01 -12.10 32.09
CA PRO A 256 18.50 -10.73 32.15
C PRO A 256 17.66 -9.73 31.34
N ARG A 257 17.08 -10.16 30.23
CA ARG A 257 16.21 -9.31 29.41
C ARG A 257 14.89 -8.97 30.11
N LEU A 258 14.32 -9.93 30.82
CA LEU A 258 13.13 -9.71 31.64
C LEU A 258 13.47 -8.89 32.92
N GLU A 259 14.67 -9.05 33.50
CA GLU A 259 15.16 -8.21 34.59
C GLU A 259 15.31 -6.75 34.16
N ASP A 260 15.92 -6.49 33.00
CA ASP A 260 16.03 -5.16 32.41
C ASP A 260 14.64 -4.53 32.17
N ALA A 261 13.73 -5.29 31.54
CA ALA A 261 12.36 -4.84 31.32
C ALA A 261 11.63 -4.52 32.63
N LYS A 262 11.78 -5.36 33.68
CA LYS A 262 11.23 -5.14 35.02
C LYS A 262 11.79 -3.86 35.65
N PHE A 263 13.08 -3.64 35.51
CA PHE A 263 13.74 -2.44 36.02
C PHE A 263 13.19 -1.18 35.31
N PHE A 264 13.14 -1.16 33.98
CA PHE A 264 12.61 -0.01 33.24
C PHE A 264 11.15 0.26 33.56
N TYR A 265 10.31 -0.77 33.61
CA TYR A 265 8.91 -0.61 34.01
C TYR A 265 8.78 0.01 35.41
N GLN A 266 9.53 -0.49 36.37
CA GLN A 266 9.52 0.03 37.74
C GLN A 266 10.04 1.46 37.89
N GLN A 267 10.97 1.88 37.03
CA GLN A 267 11.42 3.28 36.98
C GLN A 267 10.37 4.17 36.33
N ASP A 268 9.78 3.71 35.23
CA ASP A 268 8.83 4.50 34.44
C ASP A 268 7.54 4.79 35.22
N ILE A 269 7.01 3.84 35.98
CA ILE A 269 5.77 4.04 36.78
C ILE A 269 5.90 5.05 37.91
N LYS A 270 7.14 5.41 38.32
CA LYS A 270 7.38 6.45 39.32
C LYS A 270 6.95 7.84 38.87
N THR A 271 6.96 8.10 37.56
CA THR A 271 6.56 9.38 36.97
C THR A 271 5.28 9.19 36.20
N PRO A 272 4.14 9.80 36.59
CA PRO A 272 2.90 9.75 35.85
C PRO A 272 3.07 10.15 34.39
N LEU A 273 2.29 9.51 33.48
CA LEU A 273 2.44 9.69 32.03
C LEU A 273 2.37 11.16 31.60
N LEU A 274 1.41 11.93 32.11
CA LEU A 274 1.22 13.34 31.78
C LEU A 274 2.32 14.28 32.27
N GLU A 275 3.02 13.94 33.34
CA GLU A 275 4.16 14.73 33.84
C GLU A 275 5.34 14.69 32.86
N ARG A 276 5.36 13.71 31.96
CA ARG A 276 6.36 13.56 30.89
C ARG A 276 6.08 14.47 29.68
N TYR A 277 4.92 15.13 29.63
CA TYR A 277 4.48 15.93 28.47
C TYR A 277 5.51 16.98 28.05
N GLN A 278 6.06 17.73 29.00
CA GLN A 278 7.05 18.79 28.70
C GLN A 278 8.38 18.22 28.18
N ARG A 279 8.70 16.94 28.46
CA ARG A 279 9.92 16.30 27.92
C ARG A 279 9.88 16.12 26.43
N LEU A 280 8.68 16.12 25.80
CA LEU A 280 8.52 16.05 24.35
C LEU A 280 9.12 17.25 23.61
N ALA A 281 9.35 18.39 24.27
CA ALA A 281 10.07 19.53 23.71
C ALA A 281 11.51 19.18 23.28
N GLY A 282 12.14 18.22 23.94
CA GLY A 282 13.48 17.73 23.59
C GLY A 282 13.52 16.72 22.43
N VAL A 283 12.37 16.30 21.92
CA VAL A 283 12.30 15.30 20.83
C VAL A 283 11.85 15.99 19.53
N VAL A 284 12.75 16.07 18.56
CA VAL A 284 12.49 16.72 17.27
C VAL A 284 11.56 15.85 16.43
N PHE A 285 10.45 16.43 15.94
CA PHE A 285 9.62 15.79 14.92
C PHE A 285 10.24 15.98 13.52
N GLU A 286 10.34 17.24 13.10
CA GLU A 286 11.06 17.69 11.90
C GLU A 286 11.61 19.09 12.18
N ARG A 287 12.81 19.39 11.68
CA ARG A 287 13.54 20.62 12.06
C ARG A 287 12.76 21.92 11.82
N ARG A 288 11.97 21.99 10.74
CA ARG A 288 11.16 23.16 10.37
C ARG A 288 9.77 23.16 11.02
N LEU A 289 9.30 21.99 11.47
CA LEU A 289 7.97 21.79 12.05
C LEU A 289 8.00 21.66 13.58
N GLY A 290 9.21 21.69 14.17
CA GLY A 290 9.41 21.72 15.60
C GLY A 290 9.48 20.34 16.27
N SER A 291 9.17 20.32 17.55
CA SER A 291 9.25 19.18 18.46
C SER A 291 7.98 18.32 18.45
N LEU A 292 8.04 17.17 19.13
CA LEU A 292 6.87 16.34 19.40
C LEU A 292 5.88 17.04 20.37
N LEU A 293 6.35 17.96 21.22
CA LEU A 293 5.47 18.78 22.06
C LEU A 293 4.55 19.63 21.19
N GLU A 294 5.14 20.41 20.27
CA GLU A 294 4.40 21.27 19.34
C GLU A 294 3.47 20.44 18.43
N LYS A 295 3.92 19.27 17.98
CA LYS A 295 3.07 18.33 17.24
C LYS A 295 1.86 17.88 18.07
N SER A 296 2.05 17.53 19.35
CA SER A 296 0.95 17.13 20.23
C SER A 296 -0.04 18.29 20.49
N GLU A 297 0.45 19.53 20.57
CA GLU A 297 -0.39 20.72 20.67
C GLU A 297 -1.24 20.95 19.42
N ARG A 298 -0.64 20.79 18.22
CA ARG A 298 -1.38 20.88 16.96
C ARG A 298 -2.45 19.80 16.86
N ILE A 299 -2.11 18.56 17.19
CA ILE A 299 -3.06 17.44 17.20
C ILE A 299 -4.21 17.71 18.16
N ALA A 300 -3.95 18.26 19.34
CA ALA A 300 -5.01 18.64 20.28
C ALA A 300 -5.97 19.67 19.68
N LYS A 301 -5.46 20.68 18.97
CA LYS A 301 -6.29 21.67 18.26
C LYS A 301 -7.12 21.03 17.14
N ILE A 302 -6.50 20.15 16.34
CA ILE A 302 -7.18 19.45 15.26
C ILE A 302 -8.28 18.55 15.81
N THR A 303 -7.99 17.70 16.82
CA THR A 303 -8.98 16.81 17.44
C THR A 303 -10.16 17.58 18.01
N GLN A 304 -9.91 18.71 18.67
CA GLN A 304 -10.97 19.58 19.20
C GLN A 304 -11.90 20.09 18.11
N ALA A 305 -11.35 20.48 16.96
CA ALA A 305 -12.14 21.01 15.86
C ALA A 305 -12.98 19.95 15.11
N ILE A 306 -12.57 18.67 15.15
CA ILE A 306 -13.22 17.60 14.36
C ILE A 306 -13.89 16.51 15.22
N CYS A 307 -13.82 16.57 16.56
CA CYS A 307 -14.33 15.49 17.43
C CYS A 307 -15.83 15.21 17.23
N THR A 308 -16.62 16.21 16.90
CA THR A 308 -18.07 16.08 16.66
C THR A 308 -18.37 15.19 15.46
N GLN A 309 -17.59 15.28 14.37
CA GLN A 309 -17.75 14.44 13.18
C GLN A 309 -17.44 12.97 13.47
N PHE A 310 -16.63 12.71 14.50
CA PHE A 310 -16.29 11.35 14.96
C PHE A 310 -17.22 10.85 16.08
N ASN A 311 -18.19 11.64 16.54
CA ASN A 311 -18.97 11.36 17.75
C ASN A 311 -18.07 11.07 18.96
N ALA A 312 -16.94 11.77 19.05
CA ALA A 312 -15.91 11.58 20.07
C ALA A 312 -16.04 12.63 21.17
N ARG A 313 -15.71 12.25 22.41
CA ARG A 313 -15.73 13.16 23.57
C ARG A 313 -14.53 14.10 23.52
N GLU A 314 -14.77 15.41 23.43
CA GLU A 314 -13.72 16.41 23.28
C GLU A 314 -12.67 16.37 24.40
N GLU A 315 -13.11 16.26 25.66
CA GLU A 315 -12.19 16.20 26.80
C GLU A 315 -11.24 15.00 26.76
N VAL A 316 -11.77 13.84 26.36
CA VAL A 316 -10.99 12.60 26.19
C VAL A 316 -9.99 12.76 25.05
N CYS A 317 -10.43 13.30 23.91
CA CYS A 317 -9.56 13.56 22.76
C CYS A 317 -8.42 14.53 23.13
N ARG A 318 -8.74 15.61 23.83
CA ARG A 318 -7.75 16.61 24.28
C ARG A 318 -6.73 16.03 25.24
N LEU A 319 -7.19 15.24 26.22
CA LEU A 319 -6.32 14.56 27.18
C LEU A 319 -5.43 13.53 26.49
N ALA A 320 -6.02 12.71 25.61
CA ALA A 320 -5.30 11.70 24.84
C ALA A 320 -4.27 12.32 23.89
N ALA A 321 -4.59 13.43 23.22
CA ALA A 321 -3.63 14.13 22.35
C ALA A 321 -2.37 14.57 23.11
N LYS A 322 -2.53 15.08 24.33
CA LYS A 322 -1.38 15.44 25.20
C LYS A 322 -0.57 14.23 25.64
N ALA A 323 -1.24 13.14 26.01
CA ALA A 323 -0.59 11.94 26.56
C ALA A 323 0.00 11.02 25.49
N SER A 324 -0.49 11.08 24.25
CA SER A 324 -0.31 10.09 23.19
C SER A 324 1.14 9.73 22.83
N ARG A 325 2.10 10.62 23.12
CA ARG A 325 3.52 10.42 22.82
C ARG A 325 4.42 10.49 24.04
N CYS A 326 3.85 10.64 25.22
CA CYS A 326 4.62 10.77 26.45
C CYS A 326 5.46 9.51 26.76
N ASP A 327 5.00 8.36 26.31
CA ASP A 327 5.71 7.08 26.43
C ASP A 327 7.03 7.02 25.64
N LEU A 328 7.19 7.82 24.58
CA LEU A 328 8.46 7.94 23.84
C LEU A 328 9.62 8.48 24.72
N THR A 329 9.29 9.07 25.86
CA THR A 329 10.27 9.59 26.84
C THR A 329 10.53 8.62 27.98
N THR A 330 9.98 7.41 27.92
CA THR A 330 10.18 6.35 28.91
C THR A 330 11.39 5.48 28.55
N ASP A 331 11.99 4.87 29.57
CA ASP A 331 13.11 3.96 29.35
C ASP A 331 12.64 2.67 28.65
N MET A 332 11.43 2.21 28.98
CA MET A 332 10.81 1.05 28.34
C MET A 332 10.67 1.21 26.82
N VAL A 333 10.09 2.31 26.35
CA VAL A 333 9.89 2.52 24.89
C VAL A 333 11.20 2.85 24.18
N ARG A 334 12.20 3.39 24.90
CA ARG A 334 13.53 3.58 24.34
C ARG A 334 14.23 2.24 24.06
N GLU A 335 14.11 1.27 24.94
CA GLU A 335 14.68 -0.09 24.78
C GLU A 335 13.81 -0.94 23.83
N PHE A 336 12.48 -0.82 23.94
CA PHE A 336 11.49 -1.56 23.15
C PHE A 336 10.63 -0.61 22.28
N PRO A 337 11.17 -0.07 21.17
CA PRO A 337 10.45 0.92 20.34
C PRO A 337 9.13 0.39 19.74
N GLY A 338 9.02 -0.93 19.56
CA GLY A 338 7.79 -1.58 19.09
C GLY A 338 6.60 -1.44 20.03
N LEU A 339 6.86 -1.12 21.30
CA LEU A 339 5.83 -0.95 22.34
C LEU A 339 5.29 0.48 22.44
N GLN A 340 5.70 1.41 21.57
CA GLN A 340 5.15 2.76 21.55
C GLN A 340 3.62 2.74 21.37
N GLY A 341 2.92 3.56 22.13
CA GLY A 341 1.46 3.57 22.22
C GLY A 341 0.92 2.49 23.16
N ILE A 342 1.41 1.27 23.08
CA ILE A 342 1.03 0.17 23.99
C ILE A 342 1.40 0.52 25.42
N MET A 343 2.66 0.90 25.65
CA MET A 343 3.12 1.32 26.98
C MET A 343 2.47 2.62 27.43
N GLY A 344 2.19 3.54 26.46
CA GLY A 344 1.40 4.72 26.76
C GLY A 344 0.03 4.39 27.36
N GLY A 345 -0.67 3.42 26.77
CA GLY A 345 -1.92 2.88 27.31
C GLY A 345 -1.72 2.24 28.70
N CYS A 346 -0.72 1.36 28.84
CA CYS A 346 -0.42 0.72 30.13
C CYS A 346 -0.15 1.75 31.24
N TYR A 347 0.62 2.79 30.96
CA TYR A 347 0.89 3.84 31.95
C TYR A 347 -0.32 4.74 32.20
N ALA A 348 -1.18 4.95 31.20
CA ALA A 348 -2.40 5.70 31.38
C ALA A 348 -3.39 4.99 32.31
N SER A 349 -3.49 3.65 32.27
CA SER A 349 -4.40 2.87 33.12
C SER A 349 -4.01 2.88 34.60
N LEU A 350 -2.76 3.22 34.93
CA LEU A 350 -2.28 3.23 36.33
C LEU A 350 -2.86 4.37 37.19
N LYS A 351 -3.49 5.38 36.56
CA LYS A 351 -4.04 6.53 37.25
C LYS A 351 -5.49 6.76 36.86
N PRO A 352 -6.41 6.98 37.83
CA PRO A 352 -7.84 7.18 37.56
C PRO A 352 -8.13 8.30 36.55
N GLU A 353 -7.39 9.42 36.63
CA GLU A 353 -7.54 10.57 35.78
C GLU A 353 -7.17 10.33 34.30
N THR A 354 -6.34 9.32 34.04
CA THR A 354 -5.90 8.95 32.69
C THR A 354 -6.44 7.60 32.22
N ALA A 355 -7.06 6.80 33.09
CA ALA A 355 -7.55 5.46 32.74
C ALA A 355 -8.52 5.48 31.54
N GLN A 356 -9.36 6.51 31.42
CA GLN A 356 -10.33 6.66 30.33
C GLN A 356 -9.70 6.84 28.94
N ILE A 357 -8.40 7.14 28.85
CA ILE A 357 -7.68 7.31 27.57
C ILE A 357 -6.77 6.13 27.24
N GLU A 358 -6.74 5.08 28.06
CA GLU A 358 -5.88 3.91 27.86
C GLU A 358 -6.00 3.35 26.44
N GLU A 359 -7.19 2.92 26.06
CA GLU A 359 -7.44 2.30 24.76
C GLU A 359 -7.19 3.26 23.59
N THR A 360 -7.56 4.53 23.79
CA THR A 360 -7.30 5.59 22.81
C THR A 360 -5.81 5.73 22.51
N ILE A 361 -4.96 5.78 23.53
CA ILE A 361 -3.50 5.90 23.38
C ILE A 361 -2.91 4.61 22.82
N ARG A 362 -3.36 3.46 23.30
CA ARG A 362 -2.85 2.15 22.86
C ARG A 362 -2.96 1.94 21.36
N TYR A 363 -4.01 2.49 20.72
CA TYR A 363 -4.34 2.20 19.33
C TYR A 363 -4.32 3.40 18.39
N PHE A 364 -3.98 4.61 18.80
CA PHE A 364 -4.03 5.77 17.91
C PHE A 364 -3.02 5.72 16.76
N TYR A 365 -1.91 4.98 16.88
CA TYR A 365 -0.99 4.79 15.78
C TYR A 365 -1.58 3.95 14.63
N HIS A 366 -2.62 3.15 14.91
CA HIS A 366 -3.27 2.34 13.88
C HIS A 366 -4.09 3.20 12.89
N PRO A 367 -4.21 2.78 11.61
CA PRO A 367 -3.48 1.67 11.01
C PRO A 367 -2.02 2.07 10.74
N ARG A 368 -1.09 1.15 10.97
CA ARG A 368 0.35 1.33 10.76
C ARG A 368 0.81 0.89 9.37
N PHE A 369 0.02 -0.02 8.75
CA PHE A 369 0.23 -0.55 7.40
C PHE A 369 -1.13 -0.85 6.74
N ALA A 370 -1.13 -1.23 5.46
CA ALA A 370 -2.34 -1.32 4.64
C ALA A 370 -3.46 -2.20 5.22
N ASN A 371 -3.15 -3.35 5.80
CA ASN A 371 -4.12 -4.30 6.35
C ASN A 371 -4.19 -4.28 7.88
N ASP A 372 -3.57 -3.28 8.53
CA ASP A 372 -3.60 -3.17 9.99
C ASP A 372 -5.02 -2.83 10.47
N ARG A 373 -5.33 -3.20 11.72
CA ARG A 373 -6.61 -2.84 12.38
C ARG A 373 -6.75 -1.32 12.51
N LEU A 374 -7.98 -0.86 12.58
CA LEU A 374 -8.31 0.54 12.90
C LEU A 374 -8.52 0.69 14.41
N PRO A 375 -8.36 1.91 14.98
CA PRO A 375 -8.74 2.17 16.36
C PRO A 375 -10.19 1.78 16.63
N SER A 376 -10.44 1.14 17.78
CA SER A 376 -11.75 0.62 18.19
C SER A 376 -12.67 1.73 18.67
N THR A 377 -12.14 2.69 19.43
CA THR A 377 -12.90 3.80 20.01
C THR A 377 -13.01 4.99 19.05
N THR A 378 -14.08 5.77 19.17
CA THR A 378 -14.29 7.00 18.38
C THR A 378 -13.22 8.04 18.68
N GLU A 379 -12.80 8.17 19.92
CA GLU A 379 -11.70 9.03 20.35
C GLU A 379 -10.36 8.58 19.72
N GLY A 380 -10.11 7.26 19.68
CA GLY A 380 -8.93 6.69 19.01
C GLY A 380 -8.92 6.95 17.51
N GLN A 381 -10.07 6.85 16.86
CA GLN A 381 -10.25 7.16 15.43
C GLN A 381 -9.98 8.65 15.17
N CYS A 382 -10.56 9.55 15.98
CA CYS A 382 -10.36 10.99 15.89
C CYS A 382 -8.87 11.37 16.09
N LEU A 383 -8.24 10.83 17.13
CA LEU A 383 -6.82 11.10 17.43
C LEU A 383 -5.90 10.58 16.33
N SER A 384 -6.14 9.35 15.86
CA SER A 384 -5.39 8.74 14.76
C SER A 384 -5.50 9.53 13.46
N PHE A 385 -6.72 9.98 13.14
CA PHE A 385 -6.97 10.83 11.97
C PHE A 385 -6.20 12.15 12.10
N ALA A 386 -6.32 12.84 13.23
CA ALA A 386 -5.65 14.11 13.48
C ALA A 386 -4.12 14.02 13.41
N ASP A 387 -3.53 12.94 13.96
CA ASP A 387 -2.09 12.70 13.90
C ASP A 387 -1.58 12.50 12.46
N LYS A 388 -2.29 11.69 11.70
CA LYS A 388 -1.95 11.43 10.29
C LYS A 388 -2.14 12.66 9.43
N LEU A 389 -3.20 13.43 9.69
CA LEU A 389 -3.50 14.68 9.00
C LEU A 389 -2.41 15.74 9.27
N ASP A 390 -2.04 15.96 10.55
CA ASP A 390 -0.93 16.86 10.93
C ASP A 390 0.36 16.46 10.19
N THR A 391 0.67 15.16 10.14
CA THR A 391 1.87 14.68 9.46
C THR A 391 1.84 14.95 7.96
N VAL A 392 0.73 14.64 7.28
CA VAL A 392 0.61 14.86 5.83
C VAL A 392 0.65 16.35 5.50
N VAL A 393 -0.13 17.18 6.21
CA VAL A 393 -0.21 18.62 5.97
C VAL A 393 1.12 19.31 6.26
N GLY A 394 1.75 18.99 7.39
CA GLY A 394 3.04 19.58 7.77
C GLY A 394 4.15 19.24 6.79
N ILE A 395 4.34 17.96 6.48
CA ILE A 395 5.45 17.52 5.61
C ILE A 395 5.22 17.95 4.16
N CYS A 396 4.00 17.83 3.61
CA CYS A 396 3.68 18.40 2.30
C CYS A 396 3.82 19.92 2.29
N GLY A 397 3.40 20.58 3.38
CA GLY A 397 3.46 22.04 3.54
C GLY A 397 4.87 22.61 3.61
N ILE A 398 5.88 21.82 3.93
CA ILE A 398 7.29 22.23 3.81
C ILE A 398 7.94 21.77 2.49
N GLY A 399 7.14 21.32 1.52
CA GLY A 399 7.60 20.93 0.19
C GLY A 399 8.22 19.53 0.09
N LEU A 400 8.16 18.72 1.16
CA LEU A 400 8.68 17.36 1.15
C LEU A 400 7.59 16.37 0.72
N LYS A 401 7.77 15.79 -0.49
CA LYS A 401 6.89 14.73 -1.01
C LYS A 401 7.68 13.42 -1.16
N PRO A 402 7.04 12.27 -0.99
CA PRO A 402 7.68 10.99 -1.29
C PRO A 402 8.10 10.90 -2.76
N THR A 403 9.31 10.43 -3.03
CA THR A 403 9.84 10.25 -4.39
C THR A 403 10.27 8.79 -4.59
N GLY A 404 9.78 8.13 -5.65
CA GLY A 404 10.05 6.72 -5.90
C GLY A 404 9.76 5.86 -4.65
N ASP A 405 10.72 5.06 -4.19
CA ASP A 405 10.56 4.20 -3.01
C ASP A 405 10.86 4.92 -1.67
N LYS A 406 11.35 6.17 -1.72
CA LYS A 406 11.73 6.92 -0.51
C LYS A 406 10.53 7.64 0.10
N ASP A 407 10.16 7.24 1.31
CA ASP A 407 9.09 7.85 2.12
C ASP A 407 9.50 7.87 3.61
N PRO A 408 10.46 8.72 3.99
CA PRO A 408 11.03 8.72 5.35
C PRO A 408 10.03 9.10 6.44
N PHE A 409 8.96 9.83 6.08
CA PHE A 409 7.90 10.25 7.02
C PHE A 409 6.65 9.37 6.93
N ALA A 410 6.67 8.30 6.14
CA ALA A 410 5.54 7.39 5.95
C ALA A 410 4.25 8.07 5.48
N LEU A 411 4.36 9.13 4.66
CA LEU A 411 3.22 9.93 4.19
C LEU A 411 2.18 9.10 3.43
N ARG A 412 2.64 8.14 2.59
CA ARG A 412 1.74 7.25 1.85
C ARG A 412 0.89 6.42 2.80
N ARG A 413 1.52 5.87 3.84
CA ARG A 413 0.81 5.09 4.87
C ARG A 413 -0.12 5.95 5.69
N ALA A 414 0.30 7.17 6.04
CA ALA A 414 -0.53 8.14 6.74
C ALA A 414 -1.79 8.51 5.93
N ALA A 415 -1.64 8.84 4.64
CA ALA A 415 -2.75 9.17 3.77
C ALA A 415 -3.73 7.99 3.58
N ILE A 416 -3.22 6.76 3.36
CA ILE A 416 -4.08 5.56 3.30
C ILE A 416 -4.78 5.33 4.64
N GLY A 417 -4.10 5.56 5.76
CA GLY A 417 -4.69 5.46 7.09
C GLY A 417 -5.85 6.43 7.30
N LEU A 418 -5.70 7.69 6.87
CA LEU A 418 -6.79 8.68 6.88
C LEU A 418 -8.01 8.18 6.09
N ILE A 419 -7.77 7.74 4.84
CA ILE A 419 -8.82 7.26 3.94
C ILE A 419 -9.55 6.06 4.54
N ARG A 420 -8.81 5.08 5.06
CA ARG A 420 -9.39 3.89 5.68
C ARG A 420 -10.26 4.22 6.88
N ILE A 421 -9.81 5.14 7.75
CA ILE A 421 -10.60 5.58 8.92
C ILE A 421 -11.93 6.17 8.44
N LEU A 422 -11.90 7.07 7.46
CA LEU A 422 -13.13 7.71 6.96
C LEU A 422 -14.08 6.72 6.30
N LEU A 423 -13.58 5.86 5.42
CA LEU A 423 -14.41 4.94 4.65
C LEU A 423 -14.92 3.76 5.49
N GLU A 424 -14.03 3.07 6.22
CA GLU A 424 -14.40 1.85 6.96
C GLU A 424 -15.20 2.15 8.23
N LYS A 425 -15.05 3.36 8.80
CA LYS A 425 -15.85 3.84 9.96
C LYS A 425 -17.02 4.74 9.56
N LYS A 426 -17.21 4.96 8.25
CA LYS A 426 -18.31 5.76 7.68
C LYS A 426 -18.38 7.17 8.25
N ILE A 427 -17.25 7.85 8.34
CA ILE A 427 -17.13 9.20 8.87
C ILE A 427 -17.19 10.20 7.72
N ASP A 428 -18.20 11.06 7.76
CA ASP A 428 -18.42 12.10 6.75
C ASP A 428 -17.76 13.40 7.17
N ILE A 429 -16.67 13.75 6.50
CA ILE A 429 -15.91 14.98 6.75
C ILE A 429 -15.47 15.59 5.43
N ASP A 430 -15.59 16.91 5.33
CA ASP A 430 -14.94 17.68 4.26
C ASP A 430 -13.43 17.67 4.50
N LEU A 431 -12.72 16.99 3.60
CA LEU A 431 -11.28 16.81 3.73
C LEU A 431 -10.51 18.13 3.58
N ASN A 432 -10.95 19.03 2.69
CA ASN A 432 -10.28 20.32 2.52
C ASN A 432 -10.45 21.20 3.76
N HIS A 433 -11.63 21.19 4.38
CA HIS A 433 -11.86 21.89 5.64
C HIS A 433 -10.98 21.31 6.77
N ALA A 434 -10.86 19.99 6.85
CA ALA A 434 -9.96 19.35 7.82
C ALA A 434 -8.48 19.73 7.57
N ILE A 435 -8.03 19.76 6.31
CA ILE A 435 -6.69 20.21 5.93
C ILE A 435 -6.46 21.68 6.31
N GLU A 436 -7.45 22.55 6.11
CA GLU A 436 -7.37 23.95 6.54
C GLU A 436 -7.21 24.10 8.06
N ILE A 437 -7.96 23.33 8.83
CA ILE A 437 -7.83 23.29 10.30
C ILE A 437 -6.41 22.88 10.69
N ALA A 438 -5.90 21.82 10.07
CA ALA A 438 -4.54 21.36 10.32
C ALA A 438 -3.49 22.39 9.91
N ALA A 439 -3.62 23.01 8.74
CA ALA A 439 -2.70 24.05 8.27
C ALA A 439 -2.70 25.30 9.17
N LYS A 440 -3.87 25.72 9.67
CA LYS A 440 -4.01 26.84 10.61
C LYS A 440 -3.41 26.56 11.99
N SER A 441 -3.13 25.31 12.34
CA SER A 441 -2.46 24.95 13.59
C SER A 441 -0.95 25.19 13.57
N TYR A 442 -0.35 25.40 12.39
CA TYR A 442 1.03 25.78 12.19
C TYR A 442 1.21 27.31 12.14
N GLU A 443 2.40 27.80 12.42
CA GLU A 443 2.73 29.19 12.15
C GLU A 443 2.76 29.45 10.63
N ARG A 444 2.24 30.60 10.18
CA ARG A 444 2.11 30.93 8.75
C ARG A 444 3.45 30.86 7.99
N SER A 445 4.55 31.17 8.66
CA SER A 445 5.90 31.14 8.07
C SER A 445 6.47 29.74 7.85
N GLN A 446 5.86 28.71 8.44
CA GLN A 446 6.35 27.33 8.36
C GLN A 446 5.90 26.60 7.09
N LEU A 447 4.75 26.97 6.53
CA LEU A 447 4.12 26.26 5.41
C LEU A 447 4.11 27.09 4.13
N ILE A 448 4.24 26.42 2.97
CA ILE A 448 4.11 27.05 1.65
C ILE A 448 2.65 27.45 1.38
N PRO A 449 2.40 28.49 0.54
CA PRO A 449 1.04 28.95 0.22
C PRO A 449 0.14 27.87 -0.36
N GLU A 450 0.69 26.94 -1.14
CA GLU A 450 -0.02 25.88 -1.86
C GLU A 450 -0.32 24.66 -0.99
N THR A 451 -0.07 24.71 0.32
CA THR A 451 -0.20 23.58 1.26
C THR A 451 -1.56 22.87 1.16
N LEU A 452 -2.65 23.62 1.08
CA LEU A 452 -4.01 23.06 0.95
C LEU A 452 -4.12 22.20 -0.32
N ALA A 453 -3.81 22.78 -1.48
CA ALA A 453 -3.93 22.11 -2.77
C ALA A 453 -3.01 20.87 -2.85
N VAL A 454 -1.76 21.01 -2.39
CA VAL A 454 -0.77 19.92 -2.43
C VAL A 454 -1.15 18.76 -1.52
N SER A 455 -1.64 19.04 -0.31
CA SER A 455 -2.04 18.02 0.66
C SER A 455 -3.32 17.32 0.21
N SER A 456 -4.31 18.08 -0.26
CA SER A 456 -5.55 17.56 -0.83
C SER A 456 -5.28 16.63 -2.01
N GLN A 457 -4.53 17.09 -3.00
CA GLN A 457 -4.15 16.29 -4.16
C GLN A 457 -3.42 15.01 -3.76
N PHE A 458 -2.48 15.11 -2.82
CA PHE A 458 -1.73 13.94 -2.34
C PHE A 458 -2.64 12.88 -1.71
N ILE A 459 -3.60 13.29 -0.87
CA ILE A 459 -4.54 12.35 -0.21
C ILE A 459 -5.49 11.73 -1.23
N PHE A 460 -6.08 12.54 -2.13
CA PHE A 460 -7.00 12.03 -3.15
C PHE A 460 -6.31 11.09 -4.16
N ASP A 461 -5.05 11.34 -4.52
CA ASP A 461 -4.29 10.41 -5.38
C ASP A 461 -4.05 9.06 -4.68
N ARG A 462 -3.84 9.06 -3.35
CA ARG A 462 -3.77 7.80 -2.58
C ARG A 462 -5.13 7.11 -2.49
N MET A 463 -6.23 7.87 -2.40
CA MET A 463 -7.58 7.31 -2.44
C MET A 463 -7.88 6.61 -3.76
N LYS A 464 -7.50 7.20 -4.90
CA LYS A 464 -7.63 6.55 -6.21
C LYS A 464 -6.90 5.21 -6.26
N GLY A 465 -5.66 5.17 -5.75
CA GLY A 465 -4.88 3.92 -5.65
C GLY A 465 -5.56 2.88 -4.75
N TYR A 466 -5.99 3.29 -3.55
CA TYR A 466 -6.70 2.40 -2.63
C TYR A 466 -7.98 1.82 -3.22
N LEU A 467 -8.76 2.64 -3.94
CA LEU A 467 -9.98 2.19 -4.62
C LEU A 467 -9.68 1.23 -5.77
N ALA A 468 -8.60 1.46 -6.53
CA ALA A 468 -8.14 0.55 -7.59
C ALA A 468 -7.76 -0.83 -7.02
N ASP A 469 -7.05 -0.86 -5.88
CA ASP A 469 -6.71 -2.10 -5.17
C ASP A 469 -7.97 -2.84 -4.67
N LYS A 470 -9.07 -2.12 -4.42
CA LYS A 470 -10.39 -2.68 -4.08
C LYS A 470 -11.21 -3.09 -5.32
N GLY A 471 -10.67 -2.98 -6.52
CA GLY A 471 -11.31 -3.40 -7.76
C GLY A 471 -12.19 -2.34 -8.43
N VAL A 472 -12.10 -1.07 -8.02
CA VAL A 472 -12.80 0.02 -8.70
C VAL A 472 -12.16 0.30 -10.05
N LYS A 473 -12.95 0.25 -11.15
CA LYS A 473 -12.47 0.56 -12.50
C LYS A 473 -11.98 2.01 -12.59
N SER A 474 -10.87 2.23 -13.30
CA SER A 474 -10.28 3.56 -13.51
C SER A 474 -11.26 4.56 -14.13
N SER A 475 -12.14 4.10 -15.04
CA SER A 475 -13.19 4.92 -15.67
C SER A 475 -14.20 5.45 -14.64
N VAL A 476 -14.64 4.61 -13.69
CA VAL A 476 -15.55 5.00 -12.60
C VAL A 476 -14.87 6.00 -11.66
N SER A 477 -13.63 5.72 -11.28
CA SER A 477 -12.85 6.64 -10.45
C SER A 477 -12.72 8.01 -11.11
N ARG A 478 -12.35 8.08 -12.40
CA ARG A 478 -12.27 9.36 -13.14
C ARG A 478 -13.60 10.10 -13.17
N ALA A 479 -14.70 9.39 -13.42
CA ALA A 479 -16.03 9.99 -13.45
C ALA A 479 -16.38 10.68 -12.14
N VAL A 480 -16.15 10.01 -11.00
CA VAL A 480 -16.53 10.53 -9.69
C VAL A 480 -15.59 11.64 -9.20
N PHE A 481 -14.28 11.50 -9.42
CA PHE A 481 -13.31 12.53 -9.01
C PHE A 481 -13.36 13.81 -9.87
N ALA A 482 -14.12 13.82 -10.94
CA ALA A 482 -14.47 15.04 -11.67
C ALA A 482 -15.59 15.87 -11.00
N SER A 483 -16.27 15.31 -9.99
CA SER A 483 -17.30 16.02 -9.22
C SER A 483 -16.68 16.91 -8.14
N GLU A 484 -17.46 17.89 -7.63
CA GLU A 484 -17.02 18.87 -6.63
C GLU A 484 -17.02 18.33 -5.19
N SER A 485 -17.35 17.05 -4.96
CA SER A 485 -17.38 16.51 -3.60
C SER A 485 -15.98 16.42 -2.99
N LEU A 486 -15.85 16.93 -1.76
CA LEU A 486 -14.62 16.95 -0.97
C LEU A 486 -14.64 15.95 0.19
N SER A 487 -15.74 15.19 0.33
CA SER A 487 -15.86 14.13 1.33
C SER A 487 -15.46 12.77 0.72
N PRO A 488 -14.43 12.09 1.26
CA PRO A 488 -14.06 10.74 0.81
C PRO A 488 -15.20 9.72 0.93
N LEU A 489 -16.02 9.81 1.98
CA LEU A 489 -17.17 8.92 2.15
C LEU A 489 -18.24 9.15 1.09
N ASP A 490 -18.54 10.41 0.79
CA ASP A 490 -19.49 10.77 -0.27
C ASP A 490 -19.01 10.29 -1.64
N LEU A 491 -17.72 10.50 -1.97
CA LEU A 491 -17.12 9.96 -3.20
C LEU A 491 -17.24 8.43 -3.28
N SER A 492 -17.07 7.72 -2.16
CA SER A 492 -17.24 6.26 -2.13
C SER A 492 -18.68 5.85 -2.43
N HIS A 493 -19.67 6.53 -1.86
CA HIS A 493 -21.09 6.25 -2.16
C HIS A 493 -21.44 6.49 -3.63
N ARG A 494 -20.89 7.56 -4.24
CA ARG A 494 -21.05 7.84 -5.68
C ARG A 494 -20.42 6.76 -6.54
N ILE A 495 -19.23 6.26 -6.17
CA ILE A 495 -18.55 5.15 -6.84
C ILE A 495 -19.43 3.90 -6.82
N ASP A 496 -19.94 3.53 -5.65
CA ASP A 496 -20.79 2.35 -5.46
C ASP A 496 -22.07 2.46 -6.31
N ALA A 497 -22.69 3.63 -6.34
CA ALA A 497 -23.88 3.91 -7.14
C ALA A 497 -23.60 3.78 -8.64
N ILE A 498 -22.51 4.40 -9.14
CA ILE A 498 -22.12 4.34 -10.57
C ILE A 498 -21.73 2.91 -10.97
N GLN A 499 -21.01 2.17 -10.12
CA GLN A 499 -20.68 0.77 -10.39
C GLN A 499 -21.94 -0.12 -10.46
N SER A 500 -22.91 0.12 -9.60
CA SER A 500 -24.19 -0.61 -9.60
C SER A 500 -25.01 -0.24 -10.84
N PHE A 501 -25.12 1.04 -11.14
CA PHE A 501 -25.84 1.55 -12.31
C PHE A 501 -25.22 1.07 -13.63
N SER A 502 -23.90 1.02 -13.75
CA SER A 502 -23.19 0.57 -14.96
C SER A 502 -23.57 -0.85 -15.42
N LYS A 503 -24.16 -1.66 -14.53
CA LYS A 503 -24.62 -3.02 -14.84
C LYS A 503 -26.04 -3.05 -15.38
N LEU A 504 -26.76 -1.94 -15.32
CA LEU A 504 -28.15 -1.84 -15.78
C LEU A 504 -28.23 -1.59 -17.29
N PRO A 505 -29.26 -2.12 -17.99
CA PRO A 505 -29.40 -1.94 -19.44
C PRO A 505 -29.44 -0.46 -19.89
N GLN A 506 -30.09 0.40 -19.10
CA GLN A 506 -30.23 1.84 -19.41
C GLN A 506 -28.94 2.66 -19.27
N ALA A 507 -27.88 2.09 -18.67
CA ALA A 507 -26.64 2.81 -18.45
C ALA A 507 -25.95 3.22 -19.78
N ALA A 508 -25.95 2.32 -20.77
CA ALA A 508 -25.35 2.57 -22.06
C ALA A 508 -26.01 3.77 -22.77
N ASP A 509 -27.31 3.82 -22.72
CA ASP A 509 -28.11 4.86 -23.35
C ASP A 509 -27.88 6.23 -22.70
N LEU A 510 -27.89 6.28 -21.36
CA LEU A 510 -27.63 7.51 -20.61
C LEU A 510 -26.22 8.06 -20.90
N ILE A 511 -25.21 7.19 -20.89
CA ILE A 511 -23.82 7.57 -21.18
C ILE A 511 -23.67 8.10 -22.61
N ALA A 512 -24.35 7.48 -23.59
CA ALA A 512 -24.33 7.95 -24.96
C ALA A 512 -24.96 9.34 -25.09
N SER A 513 -26.13 9.57 -24.48
CA SER A 513 -26.80 10.86 -24.44
C SER A 513 -25.93 11.93 -23.77
N HIS A 514 -25.30 11.61 -22.63
CA HIS A 514 -24.39 12.52 -21.93
C HIS A 514 -23.16 12.87 -22.80
N LYS A 515 -22.52 11.89 -23.43
CA LYS A 515 -21.39 12.12 -24.35
C LYS A 515 -21.78 13.05 -25.50
N ARG A 516 -22.99 12.90 -26.05
CA ARG A 516 -23.49 13.75 -27.14
C ARG A 516 -23.65 15.20 -26.70
N ILE A 517 -24.28 15.44 -25.53
CA ILE A 517 -24.45 16.76 -24.94
C ILE A 517 -23.09 17.41 -24.65
N SER A 518 -22.23 16.74 -23.93
CA SER A 518 -20.90 17.22 -23.52
C SER A 518 -20.02 17.59 -24.71
N ASN A 519 -20.07 16.79 -25.80
CA ASN A 519 -19.30 17.07 -27.01
C ASN A 519 -19.76 18.34 -27.75
N ILE A 520 -21.06 18.66 -27.72
CA ILE A 520 -21.57 19.88 -28.32
C ILE A 520 -21.19 21.10 -27.49
N LEU A 521 -21.35 21.02 -26.17
CA LEU A 521 -20.97 22.10 -25.24
C LEU A 521 -19.48 22.44 -25.33
N LYS A 522 -18.59 21.44 -25.37
CA LYS A 522 -17.14 21.62 -25.52
C LYS A 522 -16.73 22.31 -26.81
N LYS A 523 -17.47 22.08 -27.92
CA LYS A 523 -17.19 22.75 -29.18
C LYS A 523 -17.63 24.23 -29.21
N LYS A 524 -18.35 24.67 -28.19
CA LYS A 524 -18.96 26.01 -28.10
C LYS A 524 -18.65 26.70 -26.77
N GLU A 525 -17.47 26.43 -26.19
CA GLU A 525 -17.03 27.04 -24.93
C GLU A 525 -17.05 28.57 -24.90
N GLU A 526 -16.93 29.22 -26.07
CA GLU A 526 -17.01 30.68 -26.21
C GLU A 526 -18.45 31.22 -26.23
N ALA A 527 -19.49 30.36 -26.30
CA ALA A 527 -20.87 30.80 -26.31
C ALA A 527 -21.29 31.32 -24.93
N LYS A 528 -21.96 32.46 -24.90
CA LYS A 528 -22.53 33.01 -23.66
C LYS A 528 -23.74 32.18 -23.28
N LEU A 529 -23.54 31.28 -22.29
CA LEU A 529 -24.62 30.49 -21.73
C LEU A 529 -25.46 31.36 -20.75
N LEU A 530 -26.77 31.20 -20.82
CA LEU A 530 -27.69 31.79 -19.85
C LEU A 530 -27.71 30.94 -18.57
N SER A 531 -27.95 31.56 -17.44
CA SER A 531 -28.08 30.86 -16.15
C SER A 531 -29.28 29.90 -16.11
N LYS A 532 -30.32 30.23 -16.88
CA LYS A 532 -31.49 29.37 -17.14
C LYS A 532 -31.99 29.60 -18.58
N PRO A 533 -32.57 28.60 -19.24
CA PRO A 533 -33.24 28.76 -20.53
C PRO A 533 -34.40 29.76 -20.43
N ARG A 534 -34.51 30.59 -21.43
CA ARG A 534 -35.61 31.55 -21.57
C ARG A 534 -36.80 30.89 -22.24
N LYS A 535 -37.94 30.82 -21.52
CA LYS A 535 -39.18 30.17 -22.04
C LYS A 535 -39.78 30.88 -23.26
N ASP A 536 -39.59 32.21 -23.33
CA ASP A 536 -40.07 33.03 -24.47
C ASP A 536 -39.27 32.82 -25.77
N LEU A 537 -38.15 32.14 -25.73
CA LEU A 537 -37.32 31.77 -26.88
C LEU A 537 -37.45 30.30 -27.29
N LEU A 538 -38.37 29.56 -26.70
CA LEU A 538 -38.65 28.16 -27.07
C LEU A 538 -39.59 28.14 -28.27
N GLU A 539 -39.11 27.62 -29.40
CA GLU A 539 -39.86 27.61 -30.68
C GLU A 539 -40.45 26.22 -30.96
N MET A 540 -39.77 25.16 -30.58
CA MET A 540 -40.12 23.79 -30.95
C MET A 540 -40.78 23.04 -29.78
N PRO A 541 -41.80 22.19 -30.05
CA PRO A 541 -42.43 21.39 -29.00
C PRO A 541 -41.45 20.51 -28.25
N ALA A 542 -40.37 20.03 -28.89
CA ALA A 542 -39.35 19.22 -28.23
C ALA A 542 -38.49 20.03 -27.25
N GLU A 543 -38.27 21.32 -27.48
CA GLU A 543 -37.59 22.23 -26.55
C GLU A 543 -38.42 22.42 -25.28
N ILE A 544 -39.71 22.69 -25.44
CA ILE A 544 -40.66 22.90 -24.33
C ILE A 544 -40.74 21.63 -23.48
N ALA A 545 -40.96 20.48 -24.12
CA ALA A 545 -41.07 19.19 -23.44
C ALA A 545 -39.79 18.81 -22.65
N LEU A 546 -38.61 19.14 -23.18
CA LEU A 546 -37.33 18.85 -22.49
C LEU A 546 -37.14 19.77 -21.27
N VAL A 547 -37.46 21.07 -21.39
CA VAL A 547 -37.34 22.01 -20.27
C VAL A 547 -38.34 21.67 -19.16
N GLU A 548 -39.60 21.37 -19.49
CA GLU A 548 -40.61 20.95 -18.51
C GLU A 548 -40.20 19.68 -17.78
N TYR A 549 -39.71 18.68 -18.53
CA TYR A 549 -39.22 17.42 -17.97
C TYR A 549 -38.06 17.65 -16.99
N TYR A 550 -37.09 18.53 -17.31
CA TYR A 550 -36.00 18.83 -16.40
C TYR A 550 -36.45 19.59 -15.14
N GLU A 551 -37.43 20.48 -15.25
CA GLU A 551 -37.99 21.17 -14.09
C GLU A 551 -38.63 20.16 -13.10
N GLU A 552 -39.33 19.15 -13.59
CA GLU A 552 -39.91 18.06 -12.77
C GLU A 552 -38.80 17.14 -12.22
N LEU A 553 -37.86 16.73 -13.08
CA LEU A 553 -36.77 15.86 -12.70
C LEU A 553 -35.89 16.47 -11.60
N GLN A 554 -35.63 17.76 -11.66
CA GLN A 554 -34.85 18.47 -10.64
C GLN A 554 -35.52 18.43 -9.27
N GLN A 555 -36.85 18.46 -9.16
CA GLN A 555 -37.55 18.36 -7.88
C GLN A 555 -37.25 16.99 -7.24
N THR A 556 -37.43 15.90 -7.96
CA THR A 556 -37.17 14.55 -7.48
C THR A 556 -35.68 14.32 -7.19
N THR A 557 -34.81 14.70 -8.12
CA THR A 557 -33.37 14.49 -8.01
C THR A 557 -32.73 15.32 -6.90
N ASN A 558 -33.25 16.51 -6.58
CA ASN A 558 -32.77 17.30 -5.44
C ASN A 558 -33.04 16.60 -4.09
N VAL A 559 -34.19 15.95 -3.96
CA VAL A 559 -34.50 15.16 -2.75
C VAL A 559 -33.57 13.96 -2.62
N LEU A 560 -33.41 13.20 -3.69
CA LEU A 560 -32.54 12.03 -3.73
C LEU A 560 -31.07 12.39 -3.46
N TYR A 561 -30.59 13.48 -4.04
CA TYR A 561 -29.26 13.99 -3.80
C TYR A 561 -29.04 14.40 -2.34
N GLY A 562 -30.02 15.09 -1.74
CA GLY A 562 -29.99 15.45 -0.33
C GLY A 562 -29.98 14.26 0.61
N GLN A 563 -30.65 13.18 0.23
CA GLN A 563 -30.68 11.89 0.94
C GLN A 563 -29.44 11.02 0.66
N LYS A 564 -28.57 11.43 -0.26
CA LYS A 564 -27.42 10.65 -0.78
C LYS A 564 -27.82 9.32 -1.42
N ASP A 565 -29.06 9.20 -1.90
CA ASP A 565 -29.52 8.05 -2.68
C ASP A 565 -29.10 8.18 -4.15
N TYR A 566 -27.81 8.04 -4.36
CA TYR A 566 -27.22 8.22 -5.69
C TYR A 566 -27.59 7.12 -6.68
N GLN A 567 -27.94 5.93 -6.19
CA GLN A 567 -28.40 4.85 -7.06
C GLN A 567 -29.77 5.17 -7.68
N GLN A 568 -30.73 5.59 -6.86
CA GLN A 568 -32.05 5.97 -7.36
C GLN A 568 -31.96 7.24 -8.21
N TYR A 569 -31.11 8.19 -7.85
CA TYR A 569 -30.81 9.36 -8.66
C TYR A 569 -30.40 8.98 -10.10
N LEU A 570 -29.46 8.04 -10.27
CA LEU A 570 -28.99 7.59 -11.59
C LEU A 570 -30.11 6.88 -12.39
N ILE A 571 -30.98 6.16 -11.71
CA ILE A 571 -32.14 5.50 -12.35
C ILE A 571 -33.13 6.56 -12.87
N GLU A 572 -33.44 7.57 -12.06
CA GLU A 572 -34.36 8.65 -12.43
C GLU A 572 -33.84 9.45 -13.65
N ILE A 573 -32.54 9.85 -13.62
CA ILE A 573 -31.98 10.60 -14.75
C ILE A 573 -31.85 9.76 -16.03
N ALA A 574 -31.84 8.42 -15.94
CA ALA A 574 -31.82 7.57 -17.13
C ALA A 574 -33.11 7.71 -17.96
N GLY A 575 -34.21 8.13 -17.34
CA GLY A 575 -35.47 8.43 -18.03
C GLY A 575 -35.40 9.61 -19.01
N CYS A 576 -34.39 10.50 -18.88
CA CYS A 576 -34.26 11.67 -19.75
C CYS A 576 -33.88 11.34 -21.21
N LYS A 577 -33.44 10.10 -21.49
CA LYS A 577 -33.01 9.67 -22.82
C LYS A 577 -34.05 10.01 -23.92
N THR A 578 -35.31 9.63 -23.69
CA THR A 578 -36.38 9.84 -24.69
C THR A 578 -36.56 11.32 -25.06
N HIS A 579 -36.49 12.20 -24.07
CA HIS A 579 -36.62 13.63 -24.26
C HIS A 579 -35.38 14.24 -24.94
N ILE A 580 -34.19 13.76 -24.58
CA ILE A 580 -32.92 14.18 -25.19
C ILE A 580 -32.87 13.73 -26.68
N ASP A 581 -33.21 12.49 -26.98
CA ASP A 581 -33.22 11.97 -28.34
C ASP A 581 -34.22 12.77 -29.22
N ARG A 582 -35.44 12.96 -28.74
CA ARG A 582 -36.44 13.77 -29.41
C ARG A 582 -35.98 15.21 -29.69
N PHE A 583 -35.34 15.83 -28.68
CA PHE A 583 -34.77 17.17 -28.85
C PHE A 583 -33.72 17.20 -29.97
N PHE A 584 -32.83 16.25 -30.06
CA PHE A 584 -31.80 16.20 -31.08
C PHE A 584 -32.35 15.81 -32.48
N ASP A 585 -33.45 15.12 -32.53
CA ASP A 585 -34.10 14.74 -33.82
C ASP A 585 -34.91 15.87 -34.40
N GLU A 586 -35.62 16.66 -33.56
CA GLU A 586 -36.53 17.71 -33.99
C GLU A 586 -35.88 19.11 -34.00
N VAL A 587 -34.81 19.35 -33.19
CA VAL A 587 -34.25 20.69 -32.95
C VAL A 587 -32.84 20.83 -33.54
N LYS A 588 -32.66 21.78 -34.44
CA LYS A 588 -31.35 22.20 -34.93
C LYS A 588 -30.71 23.14 -33.89
N VAL A 589 -29.80 22.62 -33.07
CA VAL A 589 -29.19 23.38 -31.94
C VAL A 589 -28.52 24.67 -32.38
N ILE A 590 -27.80 24.65 -33.48
CA ILE A 590 -27.08 25.83 -34.04
C ILE A 590 -27.89 26.39 -35.20
N THR A 591 -28.35 27.64 -35.09
CA THR A 591 -29.11 28.38 -36.07
C THR A 591 -28.41 29.71 -36.41
N ASP A 592 -28.93 30.41 -37.42
CA ASP A 592 -28.43 31.74 -37.78
C ASP A 592 -28.81 32.81 -36.75
N ASN A 593 -29.83 32.53 -35.92
CA ASN A 593 -30.21 33.38 -34.80
C ASN A 593 -29.36 33.03 -33.56
N LYS A 594 -28.54 33.99 -33.15
CA LYS A 594 -27.62 33.83 -32.05
C LYS A 594 -28.33 33.64 -30.70
N GLU A 595 -29.42 34.38 -30.42
CA GLU A 595 -30.16 34.27 -29.18
C GLU A 595 -30.83 32.90 -29.01
N ILE A 596 -31.40 32.35 -30.09
CA ILE A 596 -32.01 31.02 -30.10
C ILE A 596 -30.92 29.94 -29.89
N THR A 597 -29.77 30.09 -30.56
CA THR A 597 -28.64 29.18 -30.38
C THR A 597 -28.12 29.20 -28.91
N GLU A 598 -27.94 30.38 -28.33
CA GLU A 598 -27.51 30.52 -26.93
C GLU A 598 -28.54 29.91 -25.95
N ASN A 599 -29.84 30.09 -26.24
CA ASN A 599 -30.91 29.49 -25.42
C ASN A 599 -30.91 27.96 -25.52
N ARG A 600 -30.75 27.37 -26.71
CA ARG A 600 -30.65 25.92 -26.93
C ARG A 600 -29.41 25.30 -26.26
N LEU A 601 -28.28 26.00 -26.31
CA LEU A 601 -27.08 25.60 -25.60
C LEU A 601 -27.29 25.67 -24.07
N SER A 602 -28.06 26.62 -23.59
CA SER A 602 -28.36 26.73 -22.13
C SER A 602 -29.27 25.59 -21.66
N ILE A 603 -30.24 25.13 -22.50
CA ILE A 603 -31.02 23.90 -22.21
C ILE A 603 -30.09 22.69 -22.08
N MET A 604 -29.14 22.55 -23.00
CA MET A 604 -28.16 21.44 -22.93
C MET A 604 -27.22 21.55 -21.73
N ASN A 605 -26.86 22.76 -21.31
CA ASN A 605 -26.02 22.97 -20.12
C ASN A 605 -26.77 22.55 -18.85
N GLU A 606 -28.04 22.91 -18.71
CA GLU A 606 -28.89 22.48 -17.59
C GLU A 606 -29.01 20.94 -17.55
N ALA A 607 -29.18 20.32 -18.70
CA ALA A 607 -29.11 18.86 -18.83
C ALA A 607 -27.78 18.29 -18.34
N ASN A 608 -26.67 18.87 -18.78
CA ASN A 608 -25.33 18.44 -18.41
C ASN A 608 -25.06 18.58 -16.92
N GLU A 609 -25.53 19.66 -16.27
CA GLU A 609 -25.40 19.86 -14.83
C GLU A 609 -26.08 18.73 -14.04
N VAL A 610 -27.29 18.33 -14.43
CA VAL A 610 -28.00 17.20 -13.81
C VAL A 610 -27.23 15.88 -14.03
N LEU A 611 -26.73 15.65 -15.23
CA LEU A 611 -26.00 14.43 -15.59
C LEU A 611 -24.62 14.33 -14.93
N CYS A 612 -23.95 15.47 -14.66
CA CYS A 612 -22.63 15.52 -14.02
C CYS A 612 -22.67 15.53 -12.49
N ARG A 613 -23.81 15.75 -11.87
CA ARG A 613 -23.91 16.07 -10.44
C ARG A 613 -23.34 14.99 -9.51
N ILE A 614 -23.46 13.72 -9.88
CA ILE A 614 -22.88 12.58 -9.14
C ILE A 614 -21.47 12.28 -9.61
N GLY A 615 -21.21 12.49 -10.90
CA GLY A 615 -19.95 12.24 -11.55
C GLY A 615 -20.07 12.43 -13.06
N ASP A 616 -18.98 12.72 -13.74
CA ASP A 616 -18.96 12.87 -15.20
C ASP A 616 -19.01 11.49 -15.87
N LEU A 617 -20.24 11.06 -16.23
CA LEU A 617 -20.49 9.76 -16.85
C LEU A 617 -19.82 9.60 -18.22
N THR A 618 -19.34 10.69 -18.86
CA THR A 618 -18.62 10.61 -20.14
C THR A 618 -17.31 9.85 -20.05
N HIS A 619 -16.74 9.71 -18.85
CA HIS A 619 -15.54 8.93 -18.58
C HIS A 619 -15.78 7.42 -18.50
N LEU A 620 -17.04 6.97 -18.49
CA LEU A 620 -17.35 5.55 -18.36
C LEU A 620 -17.17 4.80 -19.68
N ASP A 621 -16.51 3.64 -19.58
CA ASP A 621 -16.39 2.64 -20.63
C ASP A 621 -17.18 1.41 -20.21
N LEU A 622 -18.21 1.04 -20.96
CA LEU A 622 -19.10 -0.09 -20.67
C LEU A 622 -18.65 -1.42 -21.31
N ASN A 623 -17.35 -1.50 -21.72
CA ASN A 623 -16.78 -2.74 -22.31
C ASN A 623 -16.34 -3.73 -21.24
#